data_3b28c87b8d953395abf079f2b34aee62
#
_entry.id   3b28c87b8d953395abf079f2b34aee62
#
_cell.length_a   1.000
_cell.length_b   1.000
_cell.length_c   1.000
_cell.angle_alpha   90.00
_cell.angle_beta   90.00
_cell.angle_gamma   90.00
#
_symmetry.space_group_name_H-M   'P 1'
#
loop_
_entity.id
_entity.type
_entity.pdbx_description
1 polymer ?
#
loop_
_entity_poly.entity_id
_entity_poly.type
_entity_poly.pdbx_seq_one_letter_code
_entity_poly.pdbx_strand_id
1 'polypeptide(L)'
;MKNIQIFENNEFGSIRTQIINDEPYFCLADVCHALDLEQPSRVKSRLKPDGVTTSMVIDSVGRRQNANFVNELNLYKVIFQSRKESAERFTDWVAGEVLPSIRKTGGYQKQLSPQEMMRIQLDMIDDHEDRIKNLESNMVIDYGQQQTLRQHVNKAILNALGAKNT
;
A
#
# COMPACT_ATOMS: atom_id res chain seq x y z
N MET A 1 -0.17 -0.89 -22.49
CA MET A 1 -1.46 -0.43 -21.93
C MET A 1 -1.14 0.22 -20.60
N LYS A 2 -1.59 1.46 -20.34
CA LYS A 2 -1.43 2.09 -19.03
C LYS A 2 -2.30 1.31 -18.05
N ASN A 3 -1.72 0.86 -16.93
CA ASN A 3 -2.42 0.04 -15.94
C ASN A 3 -3.37 0.95 -15.16
N ILE A 4 -4.68 0.81 -15.38
CA ILE A 4 -5.72 1.52 -14.64
C ILE A 4 -6.04 0.67 -13.42
N GLN A 5 -5.91 1.28 -12.24
CA GLN A 5 -6.30 0.70 -10.95
C GLN A 5 -7.61 1.33 -10.51
N ILE A 6 -8.41 0.59 -9.76
CA ILE A 6 -9.64 1.10 -9.15
C ILE A 6 -9.38 1.24 -7.66
N PHE A 7 -9.52 2.47 -7.17
CA PHE A 7 -9.52 2.75 -5.74
C PHE A 7 -10.96 2.77 -5.25
N GLU A 8 -11.29 1.89 -4.33
CA GLU A 8 -12.63 1.78 -3.76
C GLU A 8 -12.65 2.36 -2.35
N ASN A 9 -13.63 3.21 -2.08
CA ASN A 9 -13.88 3.80 -0.78
C ASN A 9 -15.39 3.80 -0.52
N ASN A 10 -15.79 3.42 0.69
CA ASN A 10 -17.21 3.31 1.07
C ASN A 10 -17.95 4.65 1.03
N GLU A 11 -17.26 5.77 1.21
CA GLU A 11 -17.83 7.12 1.24
C GLU A 11 -17.81 7.80 -0.14
N PHE A 12 -16.74 7.57 -0.93
CA PHE A 12 -16.54 8.25 -2.22
C PHE A 12 -16.78 7.34 -3.44
N GLY A 13 -17.09 6.07 -3.22
CA GLY A 13 -17.28 5.09 -4.30
C GLY A 13 -15.96 4.66 -4.95
N SER A 14 -16.05 4.26 -6.21
CA SER A 14 -14.92 3.74 -7.00
C SER A 14 -14.31 4.84 -7.86
N ILE A 15 -13.02 5.08 -7.72
CA ILE A 15 -12.26 6.08 -8.50
C ILE A 15 -11.19 5.35 -9.31
N ARG A 16 -11.23 5.47 -10.63
CA ARG A 16 -10.18 4.95 -11.51
C ARG A 16 -8.94 5.80 -11.40
N THR A 17 -7.82 5.15 -11.20
CA THR A 17 -6.49 5.77 -11.06
C THR A 17 -5.50 5.18 -12.06
N GLN A 18 -4.47 5.92 -12.39
CA GLN A 18 -3.32 5.44 -13.17
C GLN A 18 -2.04 6.09 -12.65
N ILE A 19 -0.92 5.39 -12.76
CA ILE A 19 0.39 5.94 -12.43
C ILE A 19 1.03 6.46 -13.72
N ILE A 20 1.53 7.70 -13.69
CA ILE A 20 2.25 8.35 -14.79
C ILE A 20 3.50 8.99 -14.20
N ASN A 21 4.70 8.55 -14.63
CA ASN A 21 5.98 9.04 -14.12
C ASN A 21 6.07 8.95 -12.58
N ASP A 22 5.65 7.84 -12.02
CA ASP A 22 5.58 7.57 -10.57
C ASP A 22 4.61 8.47 -9.77
N GLU A 23 3.80 9.28 -10.45
CA GLU A 23 2.76 10.11 -9.83
C GLU A 23 1.36 9.54 -10.07
N PRO A 24 0.47 9.57 -9.05
CA PRO A 24 -0.91 9.13 -9.19
C PRO A 24 -1.75 10.16 -9.96
N TYR A 25 -2.55 9.66 -10.88
CA TYR A 25 -3.55 10.44 -11.62
C TYR A 25 -4.93 9.82 -11.44
N PHE A 26 -5.94 10.63 -11.22
CA PHE A 26 -7.30 10.27 -10.87
C PHE A 26 -8.27 10.64 -11.99
N CYS A 27 -9.21 9.75 -12.30
CA CYS A 27 -10.23 10.01 -13.31
C CYS A 27 -11.13 11.17 -12.88
N LEU A 28 -11.09 12.28 -13.62
CA LEU A 28 -11.82 13.50 -13.25
C LEU A 28 -13.34 13.28 -13.22
N ALA A 29 -13.88 12.45 -14.10
CA ALA A 29 -15.31 12.16 -14.11
C ALA A 29 -15.75 11.42 -12.83
N ASP A 30 -14.95 10.47 -12.37
CA ASP A 30 -15.23 9.72 -11.15
C ASP A 30 -15.12 10.61 -9.91
N VAL A 31 -14.07 11.44 -9.85
CA VAL A 31 -13.90 12.46 -8.79
C VAL A 31 -15.08 13.44 -8.75
N CYS A 32 -15.51 13.93 -9.91
CA CYS A 32 -16.67 14.83 -9.97
C CYS A 32 -17.95 14.12 -9.50
N HIS A 33 -18.14 12.86 -9.88
CA HIS A 33 -19.27 12.07 -9.41
C HIS A 33 -19.23 11.87 -7.88
N ALA A 34 -18.07 11.51 -7.35
CA ALA A 34 -17.85 11.35 -5.91
C ALA A 34 -18.14 12.63 -5.11
N LEU A 35 -17.93 13.80 -5.71
CA LEU A 35 -18.11 15.10 -5.08
C LEU A 35 -19.43 15.81 -5.48
N ASP A 36 -20.36 15.11 -6.14
CA ASP A 36 -21.65 15.63 -6.64
C ASP A 36 -21.51 16.87 -7.56
N LEU A 37 -20.43 16.89 -8.36
CA LEU A 37 -20.16 17.95 -9.33
C LEU A 37 -20.68 17.54 -10.71
N GLU A 38 -21.76 18.18 -11.16
CA GLU A 38 -22.50 17.78 -12.38
C GLU A 38 -21.75 17.98 -13.70
N GLN A 39 -20.74 18.87 -13.76
CA GLN A 39 -20.10 19.28 -15.01
C GLN A 39 -18.57 19.11 -15.00
N PRO A 40 -18.03 17.91 -15.27
CA PRO A 40 -16.57 17.68 -15.29
C PRO A 40 -15.79 18.56 -16.26
N SER A 41 -16.39 18.93 -17.39
CA SER A 41 -15.77 19.84 -18.37
C SER A 41 -15.56 21.26 -17.79
N ARG A 42 -16.51 21.75 -17.02
CA ARG A 42 -16.43 23.06 -16.34
C ARG A 42 -15.43 23.03 -15.19
N VAL A 43 -15.34 21.90 -14.49
CA VAL A 43 -14.30 21.69 -13.47
C VAL A 43 -12.93 21.69 -14.14
N LYS A 44 -12.74 20.90 -15.22
CA LYS A 44 -11.49 20.85 -15.99
C LYS A 44 -10.96 22.22 -16.40
N SER A 45 -11.84 23.13 -16.87
CA SER A 45 -11.42 24.46 -17.34
C SER A 45 -10.79 25.35 -16.25
N ARG A 46 -10.97 25.02 -14.97
CA ARG A 46 -10.43 25.75 -13.82
C ARG A 46 -9.14 25.11 -13.26
N LEU A 47 -8.76 23.93 -13.76
CA LEU A 47 -7.59 23.22 -13.31
C LEU A 47 -6.32 23.67 -14.03
N LYS A 48 -5.16 23.38 -13.44
CA LYS A 48 -3.88 23.62 -14.09
C LYS A 48 -3.71 22.63 -15.26
N PRO A 49 -3.49 23.10 -16.51
CA PRO A 49 -3.37 22.23 -17.68
C PRO A 49 -2.26 21.17 -17.55
N ASP A 50 -1.12 21.54 -16.96
CA ASP A 50 0.04 20.66 -16.78
C ASP A 50 -0.26 19.42 -15.94
N GLY A 51 -1.27 19.49 -15.09
CA GLY A 51 -1.71 18.36 -14.25
C GLY A 51 -2.93 17.63 -14.82
N VAL A 52 -3.28 17.84 -16.09
CA VAL A 52 -4.41 17.16 -16.75
C VAL A 52 -3.91 16.36 -17.94
N THR A 53 -4.23 15.07 -17.97
CA THR A 53 -3.92 14.19 -19.10
C THR A 53 -5.18 13.49 -19.61
N THR A 54 -5.14 13.02 -20.84
CA THR A 54 -6.23 12.21 -21.42
C THR A 54 -5.73 10.80 -21.66
N SER A 55 -6.48 9.82 -21.19
CA SER A 55 -6.20 8.41 -21.40
C SER A 55 -7.43 7.67 -21.90
N MET A 56 -7.19 6.65 -22.72
CA MET A 56 -8.25 5.78 -23.21
C MET A 56 -8.64 4.80 -22.10
N VAL A 57 -9.92 4.77 -21.79
CA VAL A 57 -10.53 3.84 -20.82
C VAL A 57 -11.59 2.98 -21.52
N ILE A 58 -11.90 1.84 -20.94
CA ILE A 58 -13.01 0.99 -21.38
C ILE A 58 -14.16 1.24 -20.41
N ASP A 59 -15.34 1.56 -20.95
CA ASP A 59 -16.54 1.74 -20.12
C ASP A 59 -17.16 0.38 -19.71
N SER A 60 -18.18 0.42 -18.88
CA SER A 60 -18.89 -0.77 -18.39
C SER A 60 -19.56 -1.61 -19.50
N VAL A 61 -19.70 -1.05 -20.69
CA VAL A 61 -20.31 -1.69 -21.87
C VAL A 61 -19.22 -2.17 -22.86
N GLY A 62 -17.93 -2.05 -22.49
CA GLY A 62 -16.80 -2.48 -23.32
C GLY A 62 -16.38 -1.49 -24.41
N ARG A 63 -16.89 -0.25 -24.41
CA ARG A 63 -16.54 0.77 -25.41
C ARG A 63 -15.32 1.56 -24.99
N ARG A 64 -14.47 1.88 -25.95
CA ARG A 64 -13.30 2.74 -25.72
C ARG A 64 -13.74 4.22 -25.66
N GLN A 65 -13.39 4.88 -24.59
CA GLN A 65 -13.66 6.31 -24.36
C GLN A 65 -12.40 7.05 -23.91
N ASN A 66 -12.29 8.32 -24.29
CA ASN A 66 -11.27 9.18 -23.77
C ASN A 66 -11.74 9.77 -22.42
N ALA A 67 -11.00 9.50 -21.35
CA ALA A 67 -11.24 10.09 -20.04
C ALA A 67 -10.11 11.04 -19.66
N ASN A 68 -10.47 12.13 -18.98
CA ASN A 68 -9.49 13.06 -18.41
C ASN A 68 -9.08 12.56 -17.03
N PHE A 69 -7.77 12.57 -16.79
CA PHE A 69 -7.16 12.25 -15.53
C PHE A 69 -6.44 13.48 -14.99
N VAL A 70 -6.47 13.68 -13.69
CA VAL A 70 -5.88 14.82 -13.00
C VAL A 70 -4.86 14.34 -11.99
N ASN A 71 -3.76 15.06 -11.84
CA ASN A 71 -2.76 14.81 -10.83
C ASN A 71 -3.28 15.18 -9.42
N GLU A 72 -2.53 14.85 -8.40
CA GLU A 72 -2.89 15.08 -7.01
C GLU A 72 -3.15 16.55 -6.67
N LEU A 73 -2.33 17.48 -7.21
CA LEU A 73 -2.54 18.91 -7.02
C LEU A 73 -3.92 19.37 -7.52
N ASN A 74 -4.31 18.90 -8.70
CA ASN A 74 -5.62 19.26 -9.27
C ASN A 74 -6.75 18.53 -8.53
N LEU A 75 -6.54 17.30 -8.06
CA LEU A 75 -7.50 16.58 -7.21
C LEU A 75 -7.81 17.40 -5.95
N TYR A 76 -6.80 17.83 -5.19
CA TYR A 76 -7.04 18.66 -3.99
C TYR A 76 -7.75 19.97 -4.30
N LYS A 77 -7.45 20.61 -5.43
CA LYS A 77 -8.19 21.80 -5.85
C LYS A 77 -9.68 21.53 -6.08
N VAL A 78 -10.03 20.37 -6.65
CA VAL A 78 -11.44 19.99 -6.85
C VAL A 78 -12.10 19.72 -5.51
N ILE A 79 -11.44 19.01 -4.61
CA ILE A 79 -11.97 18.68 -3.25
C ILE A 79 -12.23 19.98 -2.47
N PHE A 80 -11.24 20.88 -2.39
CA PHE A 80 -11.35 22.13 -1.61
C PHE A 80 -12.40 23.12 -2.17
N GLN A 81 -12.82 22.96 -3.42
CA GLN A 81 -13.89 23.76 -4.02
C GLN A 81 -15.28 23.11 -3.91
N SER A 82 -15.35 21.86 -3.50
CA SER A 82 -16.62 21.14 -3.32
C SER A 82 -17.33 21.62 -2.05
N ARG A 83 -18.66 21.68 -2.14
CA ARG A 83 -19.55 21.97 -1.01
C ARG A 83 -20.20 20.71 -0.43
N LYS A 84 -19.73 19.54 -0.87
CA LYS A 84 -20.18 18.28 -0.30
C LYS A 84 -19.67 18.16 1.13
N GLU A 85 -20.52 17.72 2.04
CA GLU A 85 -20.19 17.58 3.47
C GLU A 85 -18.92 16.74 3.71
N SER A 86 -18.75 15.66 2.94
CA SER A 86 -17.55 14.83 3.01
C SER A 86 -16.28 15.56 2.58
N ALA A 87 -16.36 16.43 1.57
CA ALA A 87 -15.25 17.24 1.12
C ALA A 87 -14.91 18.36 2.13
N GLU A 88 -15.92 18.94 2.77
CA GLU A 88 -15.73 19.91 3.87
C GLU A 88 -15.03 19.24 5.06
N ARG A 89 -15.51 18.06 5.50
CA ARG A 89 -14.84 17.28 6.57
C ARG A 89 -13.38 16.95 6.24
N PHE A 90 -13.11 16.56 4.98
CA PHE A 90 -11.74 16.31 4.53
C PHE A 90 -10.89 17.59 4.59
N THR A 91 -11.43 18.71 4.13
CA THR A 91 -10.74 20.02 4.16
C THR A 91 -10.42 20.43 5.59
N ASP A 92 -11.37 20.32 6.48
CA ASP A 92 -11.22 20.66 7.90
C ASP A 92 -10.19 19.76 8.58
N TRP A 93 -10.20 18.47 8.29
CA TRP A 93 -9.20 17.54 8.80
C TRP A 93 -7.79 17.87 8.28
N VAL A 94 -7.64 18.12 6.98
CA VAL A 94 -6.33 18.47 6.40
C VAL A 94 -5.82 19.79 6.98
N ALA A 95 -6.66 20.82 7.02
CA ALA A 95 -6.28 22.16 7.47
C ALA A 95 -6.14 22.26 9.00
N GLY A 96 -6.99 21.54 9.75
CA GLY A 96 -7.03 21.61 11.21
C GLY A 96 -6.07 20.64 11.92
N GLU A 97 -5.74 19.51 11.29
CA GLU A 97 -4.94 18.46 11.93
C GLU A 97 -3.67 18.13 11.16
N VAL A 98 -3.78 17.75 9.86
CA VAL A 98 -2.65 17.23 9.10
C VAL A 98 -1.58 18.29 8.87
N LEU A 99 -1.93 19.42 8.29
CA LEU A 99 -0.97 20.50 8.00
C LEU A 99 -0.35 21.10 9.28
N PRO A 100 -1.12 21.36 10.36
CA PRO A 100 -0.52 21.80 11.63
C PRO A 100 0.41 20.76 12.24
N SER A 101 0.10 19.46 12.15
CA SER A 101 0.99 18.39 12.62
C SER A 101 2.31 18.40 11.86
N ILE A 102 2.26 18.40 10.51
CA ILE A 102 3.45 18.44 9.66
C ILE A 102 4.31 19.67 9.99
N ARG A 103 3.69 20.84 10.15
CA ARG A 103 4.41 22.07 10.49
C ARG A 103 5.10 22.01 11.85
N LYS A 104 4.50 21.35 12.84
CA LYS A 104 5.04 21.27 14.21
C LYS A 104 6.07 20.17 14.38
N THR A 105 5.89 19.01 13.76
CA THR A 105 6.66 17.78 14.02
C THR A 105 7.46 17.29 12.81
N GLY A 106 7.29 17.90 11.64
CA GLY A 106 7.91 17.48 10.39
C GLY A 106 7.19 16.32 9.67
N GLY A 107 6.12 15.76 10.26
CA GLY A 107 5.35 14.67 9.66
C GLY A 107 3.93 14.55 10.23
N TYR A 108 3.09 13.80 9.53
CA TYR A 108 1.78 13.40 10.04
C TYR A 108 1.79 11.92 10.37
N GLN A 109 1.56 11.61 11.64
CA GLN A 109 1.31 10.24 12.11
C GLN A 109 -0.11 10.19 12.66
N LYS A 110 -0.95 9.35 12.03
CA LYS A 110 -2.27 9.06 12.59
C LYS A 110 -2.08 8.51 14.00
N GLN A 111 -2.66 9.17 14.99
CA GLN A 111 -2.69 8.62 16.34
C GLN A 111 -3.54 7.35 16.32
N LEU A 112 -2.88 6.22 16.49
CA LEU A 112 -3.56 4.93 16.63
C LEU A 112 -4.32 4.92 17.96
N SER A 113 -5.54 4.43 17.92
CA SER A 113 -6.27 4.18 19.17
C SER A 113 -5.55 3.12 20.00
N PRO A 114 -5.74 3.09 21.32
CA PRO A 114 -5.16 2.04 22.17
C PRO A 114 -5.48 0.63 21.70
N GLN A 115 -6.64 0.43 21.09
CA GLN A 115 -7.07 -0.86 20.53
C GLN A 115 -6.31 -1.20 19.24
N GLU A 116 -6.07 -0.23 18.36
CA GLU A 116 -5.26 -0.42 17.15
C GLU A 116 -3.79 -0.68 17.51
N MET A 117 -3.24 0.03 18.51
CA MET A 117 -1.88 -0.24 19.02
C MET A 117 -1.76 -1.64 19.59
N MET A 118 -2.74 -2.09 20.39
CA MET A 118 -2.76 -3.43 20.95
C MET A 118 -2.83 -4.52 19.86
N ARG A 119 -3.62 -4.29 18.80
CA ARG A 119 -3.66 -5.21 17.63
C ARG A 119 -2.31 -5.34 16.95
N ILE A 120 -1.68 -4.20 16.65
CA ILE A 120 -0.35 -4.20 16.01
C ILE A 120 0.68 -4.91 16.89
N GLN A 121 0.62 -4.73 18.21
CA GLN A 121 1.51 -5.42 19.15
C GLN A 121 1.27 -6.93 19.16
N LEU A 122 0.03 -7.39 19.11
CA LEU A 122 -0.31 -8.81 19.03
C LEU A 122 0.19 -9.42 17.71
N ASP A 123 -0.06 -8.76 16.58
CA ASP A 123 0.43 -9.21 15.27
C ASP A 123 1.97 -9.32 15.23
N MET A 124 2.68 -8.39 15.89
CA MET A 124 4.14 -8.46 16.01
C MET A 124 4.61 -9.61 16.90
N ILE A 125 3.87 -9.94 17.97
CA ILE A 125 4.18 -11.06 18.85
C ILE A 125 4.00 -12.39 18.08
N ASP A 126 2.90 -12.54 17.34
CA ASP A 126 2.62 -13.72 16.53
C ASP A 126 3.72 -13.94 15.47
N ASP A 127 4.13 -12.87 14.77
CA ASP A 127 5.25 -12.93 13.79
C ASP A 127 6.58 -13.35 14.47
N HIS A 128 6.85 -12.83 15.67
CA HIS A 128 8.04 -13.20 16.42
C HIS A 128 7.98 -14.68 16.88
N GLU A 129 6.83 -15.18 17.33
CA GLU A 129 6.67 -16.58 17.69
C GLU A 129 6.91 -17.51 16.49
N ASP A 130 6.38 -17.17 15.32
CA ASP A 130 6.59 -17.95 14.11
C ASP A 130 8.06 -17.94 13.66
N ARG A 131 8.75 -16.82 13.81
CA ARG A 131 10.19 -16.72 13.54
C ARG A 131 11.00 -17.56 14.52
N ILE A 132 10.65 -17.56 15.81
CA ILE A 132 11.30 -18.40 16.84
C ILE A 132 11.09 -19.88 16.52
N LYS A 133 9.86 -20.31 16.21
CA LYS A 133 9.57 -21.71 15.80
C LYS A 133 10.39 -22.16 14.60
N ASN A 134 10.53 -21.27 13.60
CA ASN A 134 11.36 -21.55 12.42
C ASN A 134 12.85 -21.69 12.77
N LEU A 135 13.37 -20.84 13.65
CA LEU A 135 14.76 -20.92 14.10
C LEU A 135 15.00 -22.19 14.92
N GLU A 136 14.10 -22.53 15.84
CA GLU A 136 14.16 -23.77 16.64
C GLU A 136 14.12 -25.01 15.76
N SER A 137 13.23 -25.04 14.76
CA SER A 137 13.16 -26.14 13.78
C SER A 137 14.46 -26.30 13.00
N ASN A 138 15.07 -25.21 12.56
CA ASN A 138 16.36 -25.23 11.86
C ASN A 138 17.53 -25.68 12.79
N MET A 139 17.51 -25.28 14.06
CA MET A 139 18.49 -25.74 15.06
C MET A 139 18.40 -27.20 15.31
N VAL A 140 17.20 -27.78 15.40
CA VAL A 140 17.02 -29.25 15.60
C VAL A 140 17.54 -30.02 14.39
N ILE A 141 17.32 -29.53 13.17
CA ILE A 141 17.84 -30.13 11.93
C ILE A 141 19.36 -30.07 11.92
N ASP A 142 19.95 -28.94 12.28
CA ASP A 142 21.41 -28.75 12.31
C ASP A 142 22.07 -29.67 13.37
N TYR A 143 21.47 -29.79 14.54
CA TYR A 143 21.94 -30.74 15.57
C TYR A 143 21.84 -32.19 15.10
N GLY A 144 20.79 -32.59 14.41
CA GLY A 144 20.61 -33.91 13.82
C GLY A 144 21.69 -34.21 12.75
N GLN A 145 22.00 -33.25 11.89
CA GLN A 145 23.07 -33.36 10.91
C GLN A 145 24.45 -33.51 11.56
N GLN A 146 24.73 -32.74 12.61
CA GLN A 146 25.97 -32.86 13.38
C GLN A 146 26.11 -34.23 14.07
N GLN A 147 25.06 -34.80 14.61
CA GLN A 147 25.03 -36.13 15.17
C GLN A 147 25.34 -37.20 14.11
N THR A 148 24.74 -37.09 12.94
CA THR A 148 24.97 -37.99 11.81
C THR A 148 26.41 -37.92 11.33
N LEU A 149 26.98 -36.73 11.23
CA LEU A 149 28.38 -36.53 10.85
C LEU A 149 29.34 -37.14 11.86
N ARG A 150 29.10 -36.96 13.17
CA ARG A 150 29.88 -37.58 14.23
C ARG A 150 29.85 -39.11 14.15
N GLN A 151 28.69 -39.72 13.88
CA GLN A 151 28.57 -41.16 13.72
C GLN A 151 29.36 -41.66 12.51
N HIS A 152 29.31 -40.96 11.37
CA HIS A 152 30.08 -41.33 10.18
C HIS A 152 31.58 -41.21 10.39
N VAL A 153 32.05 -40.14 11.05
CA VAL A 153 33.47 -39.97 11.38
C VAL A 153 33.96 -41.09 12.35
N ASN A 154 33.23 -41.40 13.41
CA ASN A 154 33.57 -42.46 14.34
C ASN A 154 33.63 -43.83 13.65
N LYS A 155 32.69 -44.12 12.74
CA LYS A 155 32.69 -45.36 11.96
C LYS A 155 33.90 -45.48 11.04
N ALA A 156 34.27 -44.37 10.40
CA ALA A 156 35.46 -44.31 9.52
C ALA A 156 36.75 -44.51 10.30
N ILE A 157 36.85 -43.94 11.52
CA ILE A 157 38.03 -44.11 12.40
C ILE A 157 38.16 -45.57 12.84
N LEU A 158 37.07 -46.20 13.27
CA LEU A 158 37.04 -47.59 13.69
C LEU A 158 37.44 -48.54 12.55
N ASN A 159 36.96 -48.29 11.34
CA ASN A 159 37.32 -49.06 10.17
C ASN A 159 38.85 -48.93 9.82
N ALA A 160 39.37 -47.69 9.93
CA ALA A 160 40.80 -47.44 9.68
C ALA A 160 41.73 -48.07 10.73
N LEU A 161 41.27 -48.16 11.99
CA LEU A 161 42.04 -48.82 13.07
C LEU A 161 41.95 -50.33 12.98
N GLY A 162 40.79 -50.91 12.57
CA GLY A 162 40.61 -52.32 12.35
C GLY A 162 41.39 -52.88 11.17
N ALA A 163 41.69 -52.10 10.15
CA ALA A 163 42.45 -52.47 8.97
C ALA A 163 43.98 -52.52 9.20
N LYS A 164 44.46 -52.07 10.36
CA LYS A 164 45.92 -52.13 10.73
C LYS A 164 46.32 -53.37 11.53
N ASN A 165 45.39 -54.28 11.84
CA ASN A 165 45.63 -55.47 12.64
C ASN A 165 45.45 -56.75 11.83
N THR A 166 45.56 -56.73 10.53
CA THR A 166 45.73 -57.87 9.62
C THR A 166 46.96 -57.59 8.72
#